data_e41e59f289279420afb4910e20eca10b
#
_entry.id   e41e59f289279420afb4910e20eca10b
#
_cell.length_a   1.000
_cell.length_b   1.000
_cell.length_c   1.000
_cell.angle_alpha   90.00
_cell.angle_beta   90.00
_cell.angle_gamma   90.00
#
_symmetry.space_group_name_H-M   'P 1'
#
loop_
_entity.id
_entity.type
_entity.pdbx_description
1 polymer ?
#
loop_
_entity_poly.entity_id
_entity_poly.type
_entity_poly.pdbx_seq_one_letter_code
_entity_poly.pdbx_strand_id
1 'polypeptide(L)'
;MGLIERAIGGVTGGAKASPPDKVVSLDGIESFEVDFDALRAKGVFTPAAREEAQAFELRAIKRRLLRRIGFLQRAGRDKRQLSAAGRNRNIILLTSTRPGEGKSFVAVNLAMSLAQEEGIPVFLIDGDPARPRLRSYFNLAPGRGLTDLIRDSALTLGAAALKAAGLPLTFIGEGSKVPNPTEVLGSLDAKRFFASLSALCADGLVIVDAPPMLATTETIALARHADEVIFVVEADSTPQSAIASALDELLELNPNVSLLLNRCLVPAGGSHYAAYEYYEKRSGDDGDLAVRDKG
;
A
#
# COMPACT_ATOMS: atom_id res chain seq x y z
N MET A 1 -58.41 -3.62 -20.02
CA MET A 1 -58.15 -2.90 -18.75
C MET A 1 -57.95 -3.94 -17.67
N GLY A 2 -56.87 -4.38 -17.29
CA GLY A 2 -55.51 -4.00 -17.14
C GLY A 2 -55.09 -4.61 -15.82
N LEU A 3 -54.59 -5.90 -15.81
CA LEU A 3 -54.03 -6.57 -14.61
C LEU A 3 -52.70 -5.93 -14.11
N ILE A 4 -52.31 -4.81 -14.71
CA ILE A 4 -51.03 -4.13 -14.40
C ILE A 4 -51.20 -2.99 -13.40
N GLU A 5 -52.42 -2.46 -13.17
CA GLU A 5 -52.66 -1.34 -12.30
C GLU A 5 -52.81 -1.65 -10.79
N ARG A 6 -52.77 -2.91 -10.37
CA ARG A 6 -52.87 -3.32 -8.95
C ARG A 6 -51.56 -3.61 -8.24
N ALA A 7 -50.41 -3.46 -8.92
CA ALA A 7 -49.08 -3.77 -8.35
C ALA A 7 -48.28 -2.53 -7.86
N ILE A 8 -48.83 -1.30 -7.96
CA ILE A 8 -48.09 -0.07 -7.63
C ILE A 8 -48.64 0.62 -6.36
N GLY A 9 -49.46 -0.06 -5.60
CA GLY A 9 -49.99 0.49 -4.33
C GLY A 9 -49.43 -0.24 -3.13
N GLY A 10 -48.26 0.15 -2.57
CA GLY A 10 -47.86 -0.37 -1.26
C GLY A 10 -46.39 -0.60 -1.03
N VAL A 11 -45.52 0.26 -1.53
CA VAL A 11 -44.14 0.32 -1.00
C VAL A 11 -43.90 1.75 -0.46
N THR A 12 -44.42 1.98 0.72
CA THR A 12 -43.82 3.02 1.58
C THR A 12 -42.47 2.49 2.01
N GLY A 13 -41.44 2.82 1.21
CA GLY A 13 -40.06 2.52 1.52
C GLY A 13 -39.65 3.29 2.76
N GLY A 14 -39.66 2.63 3.90
CA GLY A 14 -38.83 3.06 5.00
C GLY A 14 -37.39 3.10 4.47
N ALA A 15 -36.81 4.28 4.39
CA ALA A 15 -35.38 4.44 4.14
C ALA A 15 -34.68 3.60 5.20
N LYS A 16 -34.13 2.45 4.80
CA LYS A 16 -33.18 1.73 5.64
C LYS A 16 -32.05 2.70 5.91
N ALA A 17 -31.93 3.15 7.15
CA ALA A 17 -30.79 3.92 7.61
C ALA A 17 -29.56 3.19 7.13
N SER A 18 -28.70 3.86 6.39
CA SER A 18 -27.38 3.33 6.02
C SER A 18 -26.73 2.86 7.32
N PRO A 19 -26.21 1.62 7.39
CA PRO A 19 -25.52 1.21 8.60
C PRO A 19 -24.41 2.25 8.89
N PRO A 20 -24.18 2.55 10.18
CA PRO A 20 -23.19 3.55 10.56
C PRO A 20 -21.86 3.24 9.89
N ASP A 21 -21.16 4.28 9.44
CA ASP A 21 -19.81 4.15 8.89
C ASP A 21 -18.97 3.35 9.89
N LYS A 22 -18.20 2.38 9.39
CA LYS A 22 -17.37 1.53 10.23
C LYS A 22 -16.38 2.42 10.99
N VAL A 23 -16.55 2.52 12.31
CA VAL A 23 -15.65 3.31 13.15
C VAL A 23 -14.34 2.56 13.26
N VAL A 24 -13.35 3.04 12.51
CA VAL A 24 -11.99 2.51 12.59
C VAL A 24 -11.24 3.35 13.64
N SER A 25 -10.92 2.74 14.79
CA SER A 25 -10.12 3.36 15.86
C SER A 25 -8.76 2.69 15.96
N LEU A 26 -7.75 3.46 16.32
CA LEU A 26 -6.38 2.96 16.62
C LEU A 26 -6.22 2.49 18.08
N ASP A 27 -7.26 2.59 18.89
CA ASP A 27 -7.22 2.21 20.30
C ASP A 27 -7.07 0.70 20.46
N GLY A 28 -6.26 0.29 21.44
CA GLY A 28 -6.09 -1.12 21.80
C GLY A 28 -5.27 -1.96 20.82
N ILE A 29 -4.54 -1.34 19.88
CA ILE A 29 -3.63 -2.08 18.98
C ILE A 29 -2.44 -2.60 19.78
N GLU A 30 -2.23 -3.91 19.77
CA GLU A 30 -1.06 -4.55 20.39
C GLU A 30 0.21 -4.23 19.62
N SER A 31 1.34 -4.13 20.37
CA SER A 31 2.65 -3.89 19.75
C SER A 31 3.42 -5.20 19.59
N PHE A 32 4.23 -5.27 18.54
CA PHE A 32 5.21 -6.34 18.33
C PHE A 32 6.62 -5.75 18.14
N GLU A 33 7.61 -6.50 18.57
CA GLU A 33 9.02 -6.14 18.36
C GLU A 33 9.46 -6.47 16.95
N VAL A 34 10.18 -5.54 16.30
CA VAL A 34 10.71 -5.72 14.96
C VAL A 34 12.13 -6.28 15.06
N ASP A 35 12.30 -7.52 14.62
CA ASP A 35 13.62 -8.13 14.50
C ASP A 35 14.32 -7.63 13.21
N PHE A 36 15.09 -6.57 13.35
CA PHE A 36 15.81 -5.95 12.22
C PHE A 36 16.90 -6.85 11.65
N ASP A 37 17.50 -7.74 12.44
CA ASP A 37 18.53 -8.66 11.94
C ASP A 37 17.89 -9.76 11.08
N ALA A 38 16.76 -10.30 11.52
CA ALA A 38 15.97 -11.22 10.70
C ALA A 38 15.45 -10.59 9.40
N LEU A 39 15.03 -9.33 9.43
CA LEU A 39 14.61 -8.58 8.24
C LEU A 39 15.79 -8.37 7.28
N ARG A 40 16.95 -7.97 7.80
CA ARG A 40 18.18 -7.80 7.01
C ARG A 40 18.62 -9.11 6.37
N ALA A 41 18.58 -10.23 7.09
CA ALA A 41 18.89 -11.55 6.54
C ALA A 41 17.98 -11.94 5.37
N LYS A 42 16.76 -11.39 5.31
CA LYS A 42 15.82 -11.53 4.19
C LYS A 42 16.00 -10.46 3.11
N GLY A 43 17.02 -9.60 3.20
CA GLY A 43 17.29 -8.50 2.27
C GLY A 43 16.35 -7.30 2.43
N VAL A 44 15.61 -7.20 3.53
CA VAL A 44 14.71 -6.08 3.78
C VAL A 44 15.50 -4.88 4.30
N PHE A 45 15.17 -3.71 3.76
CA PHE A 45 15.72 -2.43 4.20
C PHE A 45 15.45 -2.17 5.68
N THR A 46 16.50 -1.80 6.41
CA THR A 46 16.44 -1.47 7.84
C THR A 46 17.09 -0.12 8.11
N PRO A 47 16.82 0.53 9.24
CA PRO A 47 17.41 1.83 9.58
C PRO A 47 18.94 1.86 9.52
N ALA A 48 19.59 0.72 9.80
CA ALA A 48 21.05 0.61 9.76
C ALA A 48 21.63 0.54 8.33
N ALA A 49 20.80 0.22 7.31
CA ALA A 49 21.23 0.04 5.92
C ALA A 49 21.04 1.30 5.04
N ARG A 50 21.01 2.49 5.65
CA ARG A 50 20.69 3.76 4.94
C ARG A 50 21.68 4.13 3.84
N GLU A 51 22.91 3.66 3.91
CA GLU A 51 23.98 3.97 2.93
C GLU A 51 24.15 2.89 1.87
N GLU A 52 23.38 1.81 1.93
CA GLU A 52 23.47 0.74 0.94
C GLU A 52 22.79 1.14 -0.38
N ALA A 53 23.23 0.54 -1.49
CA ALA A 53 22.69 0.77 -2.82
C ALA A 53 21.17 0.63 -2.90
N GLN A 54 20.62 -0.38 -2.24
CA GLN A 54 19.18 -0.63 -2.15
C GLN A 54 18.42 0.54 -1.51
N ALA A 55 19.03 1.23 -0.55
CA ALA A 55 18.43 2.39 0.09
C ALA A 55 18.24 3.57 -0.89
N PHE A 56 19.17 3.75 -1.83
CA PHE A 56 19.05 4.79 -2.87
C PHE A 56 17.91 4.48 -3.85
N GLU A 57 17.79 3.23 -4.27
CA GLU A 57 16.70 2.80 -5.16
C GLU A 57 15.34 2.97 -4.48
N LEU A 58 15.20 2.53 -3.23
CA LEU A 58 13.97 2.71 -2.45
C LEU A 58 13.62 4.19 -2.24
N ARG A 59 14.61 5.06 -2.01
CA ARG A 59 14.37 6.52 -1.93
C ARG A 59 13.84 7.08 -3.23
N ALA A 60 14.38 6.65 -4.37
CA ALA A 60 13.91 7.09 -5.69
C ALA A 60 12.46 6.63 -5.96
N ILE A 61 12.15 5.37 -5.67
CA ILE A 61 10.80 4.80 -5.79
C ILE A 61 9.84 5.57 -4.87
N LYS A 62 10.17 5.75 -3.61
CA LYS A 62 9.39 6.48 -2.61
C LYS A 62 9.09 7.91 -3.06
N ARG A 63 10.10 8.68 -3.46
CA ARG A 63 9.93 10.07 -3.94
C ARG A 63 9.00 10.15 -5.16
N ARG A 64 9.14 9.20 -6.10
CA ARG A 64 8.27 9.13 -7.28
C ARG A 64 6.83 8.83 -6.90
N LEU A 65 6.62 7.85 -6.01
CA LEU A 65 5.31 7.50 -5.48
C LEU A 65 4.63 8.69 -4.78
N LEU A 66 5.31 9.30 -3.79
CA LEU A 66 4.78 10.43 -3.03
C LEU A 66 4.40 11.62 -3.93
N ARG A 67 5.16 11.83 -5.02
CA ARG A 67 4.83 12.86 -6.02
C ARG A 67 3.59 12.49 -6.81
N ARG A 68 3.47 11.25 -7.30
CA ARG A 68 2.33 10.79 -8.12
C ARG A 68 1.00 10.87 -7.37
N ILE A 69 0.98 10.47 -6.12
CA ILE A 69 -0.24 10.55 -5.28
C ILE A 69 -0.50 11.95 -4.73
N GLY A 70 0.39 12.92 -5.01
CA GLY A 70 0.28 14.30 -4.52
C GLY A 70 0.47 14.43 -3.01
N PHE A 71 1.15 13.49 -2.37
CA PHE A 71 1.34 13.46 -0.91
C PHE A 71 2.12 14.68 -0.42
N LEU A 72 3.22 15.04 -1.10
CA LEU A 72 4.08 16.18 -0.74
C LEU A 72 3.35 17.54 -0.81
N GLN A 73 2.35 17.65 -1.69
CA GLN A 73 1.55 18.88 -1.82
C GLN A 73 0.47 18.99 -0.73
N ARG A 74 0.14 17.88 -0.05
CA ARG A 74 -0.80 17.82 1.09
C ARG A 74 -0.09 18.02 2.42
N ALA A 75 1.17 17.63 2.52
CA ALA A 75 1.98 17.84 3.69
C ALA A 75 2.07 19.36 4.01
N GLY A 76 1.56 19.77 5.17
CA GLY A 76 1.47 21.16 5.57
C GLY A 76 0.12 21.86 5.33
N ARG A 77 -0.89 21.18 4.75
CA ARG A 77 -2.25 21.72 4.69
C ARG A 77 -3.03 21.39 5.96
N ASP A 78 -3.89 22.31 6.38
CA ASP A 78 -4.81 22.06 7.49
C ASP A 78 -5.75 20.89 7.15
N LYS A 79 -6.00 20.00 8.14
CA LYS A 79 -6.90 18.83 8.00
C LYS A 79 -8.29 19.20 7.47
N ARG A 80 -8.78 20.42 7.78
CA ARG A 80 -10.03 20.95 7.24
C ARG A 80 -9.98 21.21 5.73
N GLN A 81 -8.83 21.58 5.19
CA GLN A 81 -8.62 21.81 3.76
C GLN A 81 -8.47 20.49 2.99
N LEU A 82 -7.93 19.45 3.63
CA LEU A 82 -7.82 18.13 3.04
C LEU A 82 -9.18 17.45 2.86
N SER A 83 -10.10 17.60 3.83
CA SER A 83 -11.45 17.06 3.74
C SER A 83 -12.32 17.75 2.66
N ALA A 84 -12.03 19.03 2.38
CA ALA A 84 -12.71 19.80 1.31
C ALA A 84 -12.14 19.50 -0.10
N ALA A 85 -10.93 18.95 -0.20
CA ALA A 85 -10.26 18.69 -1.48
C ALA A 85 -10.60 17.34 -2.13
N GLY A 86 -11.48 16.53 -1.54
CA GLY A 86 -11.87 15.22 -2.04
C GLY A 86 -11.17 14.06 -1.33
N ARG A 87 -11.33 12.83 -1.87
CA ARG A 87 -10.77 11.60 -1.33
C ARG A 87 -9.23 11.67 -1.20
N ASN A 88 -8.70 11.23 -0.07
CA ASN A 88 -7.26 11.06 0.11
C ASN A 88 -6.74 10.03 -0.89
N ARG A 89 -5.66 10.35 -1.59
CA ARG A 89 -4.97 9.42 -2.49
C ARG A 89 -3.80 8.79 -1.73
N ASN A 90 -4.08 7.81 -0.91
CA ASN A 90 -3.10 7.22 -0.01
C ASN A 90 -3.14 5.68 0.08
N ILE A 91 -4.01 5.02 -0.70
CA ILE A 91 -4.04 3.56 -0.80
C ILE A 91 -3.20 3.12 -2.00
N ILE A 92 -2.12 2.40 -1.73
CA ILE A 92 -1.16 1.90 -2.71
C ILE A 92 -1.27 0.39 -2.78
N LEU A 93 -1.64 -0.16 -3.92
CA LEU A 93 -1.67 -1.61 -4.16
C LEU A 93 -0.37 -2.05 -4.83
N LEU A 94 0.23 -3.11 -4.33
CA LEU A 94 1.32 -3.79 -5.01
C LEU A 94 0.82 -5.13 -5.56
N THR A 95 1.06 -5.36 -6.83
CA THR A 95 0.78 -6.64 -7.49
C THR A 95 1.88 -6.97 -8.49
N SER A 96 1.76 -8.10 -9.18
CA SER A 96 2.71 -8.55 -10.19
C SER A 96 2.00 -9.40 -11.25
N THR A 97 2.69 -9.79 -12.30
CA THR A 97 2.14 -10.69 -13.34
C THR A 97 1.98 -12.10 -12.78
N ARG A 98 3.03 -12.63 -12.14
CA ARG A 98 3.16 -14.03 -11.70
C ARG A 98 3.63 -14.14 -10.26
N PRO A 99 3.41 -15.29 -9.60
CA PRO A 99 4.04 -15.59 -8.31
C PRO A 99 5.56 -15.54 -8.40
N GLY A 100 6.23 -15.01 -7.37
CA GLY A 100 7.69 -15.04 -7.27
C GLY A 100 8.40 -13.78 -7.75
N GLU A 101 7.75 -12.82 -8.43
CA GLU A 101 8.36 -11.60 -8.97
C GLU A 101 8.78 -10.56 -7.92
N GLY A 102 8.51 -10.83 -6.64
CA GLY A 102 9.00 -10.02 -5.52
C GLY A 102 8.05 -8.94 -5.03
N LYS A 103 6.76 -8.95 -5.39
CA LYS A 103 5.77 -7.97 -4.93
C LYS A 103 5.76 -7.77 -3.41
N SER A 104 5.68 -8.85 -2.64
CA SER A 104 5.66 -8.79 -1.15
C SER A 104 6.97 -8.25 -0.58
N PHE A 105 8.11 -8.60 -1.20
CA PHE A 105 9.42 -8.06 -0.85
C PHE A 105 9.45 -6.54 -1.07
N VAL A 106 8.97 -6.06 -2.22
CA VAL A 106 8.87 -4.62 -2.52
C VAL A 106 7.91 -3.93 -1.55
N ALA A 107 6.76 -4.55 -1.22
CA ALA A 107 5.77 -3.99 -0.29
C ALA A 107 6.38 -3.76 1.10
N VAL A 108 7.08 -4.77 1.65
CA VAL A 108 7.74 -4.66 2.96
C VAL A 108 8.83 -3.61 2.93
N ASN A 109 9.70 -3.62 1.91
CA ASN A 109 10.77 -2.65 1.77
C ASN A 109 10.26 -1.20 1.65
N LEU A 110 9.22 -1.00 0.85
CA LEU A 110 8.59 0.31 0.70
C LEU A 110 7.96 0.78 2.01
N ALA A 111 7.24 -0.10 2.72
CA ALA A 111 6.65 0.20 4.02
C ALA A 111 7.70 0.56 5.06
N MET A 112 8.79 -0.23 5.15
CA MET A 112 9.90 0.04 6.06
C MET A 112 10.63 1.35 5.74
N SER A 113 10.83 1.66 4.46
CA SER A 113 11.44 2.91 4.03
C SER A 113 10.57 4.14 4.31
N LEU A 114 9.25 4.02 4.14
CA LEU A 114 8.29 5.09 4.43
C LEU A 114 8.14 5.32 5.93
N ALA A 115 8.11 4.25 6.73
CA ALA A 115 8.01 4.33 8.19
C ALA A 115 9.24 4.99 8.85
N GLN A 116 10.33 5.22 8.12
CA GLN A 116 11.49 5.97 8.60
C GLN A 116 11.40 7.48 8.33
N GLU A 117 10.40 7.92 7.56
CA GLU A 117 10.14 9.35 7.37
C GLU A 117 9.36 9.90 8.55
N GLU A 118 9.78 11.06 9.05
CA GLU A 118 9.09 11.72 10.15
C GLU A 118 7.64 12.07 9.76
N GLY A 119 6.69 11.71 10.61
CA GLY A 119 5.29 12.09 10.48
C GLY A 119 4.50 11.32 9.42
N ILE A 120 5.03 10.23 8.86
CA ILE A 120 4.30 9.38 7.90
C ILE A 120 3.91 8.05 8.56
N PRO A 121 2.70 7.92 9.11
CA PRO A 121 2.18 6.62 9.53
C PRO A 121 1.94 5.73 8.32
N VAL A 122 2.29 4.45 8.44
CA VAL A 122 2.16 3.46 7.38
C VAL A 122 1.31 2.29 7.87
N PHE A 123 0.28 1.93 7.10
CA PHE A 123 -0.39 0.64 7.21
C PHE A 123 0.15 -0.30 6.15
N LEU A 124 0.58 -1.49 6.56
CA LEU A 124 1.00 -2.57 5.67
C LEU A 124 -0.01 -3.72 5.80
N ILE A 125 -0.68 -4.05 4.71
CA ILE A 125 -1.78 -5.01 4.68
C ILE A 125 -1.44 -6.20 3.80
N ASP A 126 -1.62 -7.42 4.32
CA ASP A 126 -1.57 -8.65 3.53
C ASP A 126 -2.93 -8.86 2.85
N GLY A 127 -2.99 -8.59 1.56
CA GLY A 127 -4.17 -8.75 0.70
C GLY A 127 -4.21 -10.08 -0.08
N ASP A 128 -3.34 -11.03 0.25
CA ASP A 128 -3.27 -12.36 -0.37
C ASP A 128 -3.72 -13.46 0.60
N PRO A 129 -5.04 -13.62 0.84
CA PRO A 129 -5.52 -14.59 1.82
C PRO A 129 -5.28 -16.06 1.41
N ALA A 130 -4.99 -16.31 0.14
CA ALA A 130 -4.68 -17.65 -0.36
C ALA A 130 -3.24 -18.05 -0.10
N ARG A 131 -2.30 -17.10 -0.20
CA ARG A 131 -0.86 -17.33 -0.02
C ARG A 131 -0.20 -16.19 0.76
N PRO A 132 -0.60 -15.94 2.00
CA PRO A 132 -0.10 -14.82 2.79
C PRO A 132 1.41 -14.95 3.01
N ARG A 133 2.13 -13.83 2.94
CA ARG A 133 3.59 -13.79 3.05
C ARG A 133 4.10 -12.80 4.07
N LEU A 134 3.34 -11.75 4.35
CA LEU A 134 3.86 -10.63 5.11
C LEU A 134 4.17 -10.98 6.56
N ARG A 135 3.34 -11.84 7.21
CA ARG A 135 3.59 -12.31 8.58
C ARG A 135 4.97 -12.98 8.73
N SER A 136 5.42 -13.71 7.71
CA SER A 136 6.71 -14.39 7.72
C SER A 136 7.91 -13.44 7.74
N TYR A 137 7.76 -12.21 7.23
CA TYR A 137 8.83 -11.21 7.32
C TYR A 137 9.06 -10.77 8.76
N PHE A 138 7.99 -10.62 9.52
CA PHE A 138 8.02 -10.11 10.89
C PHE A 138 7.96 -11.21 11.96
N ASN A 139 8.06 -12.49 11.57
CA ASN A 139 7.95 -13.65 12.46
C ASN A 139 6.65 -13.66 13.31
N LEU A 140 5.54 -13.18 12.73
CA LEU A 140 4.25 -13.07 13.39
C LEU A 140 3.43 -14.36 13.24
N ALA A 141 2.76 -14.75 14.33
CA ALA A 141 1.81 -15.87 14.31
C ALA A 141 0.56 -15.55 13.47
N PRO A 142 -0.12 -16.57 12.93
CA PRO A 142 -1.44 -16.41 12.34
C PRO A 142 -2.41 -15.75 13.32
N GLY A 143 -3.34 -14.93 12.80
CA GLY A 143 -4.30 -14.21 13.63
C GLY A 143 -5.34 -13.51 12.76
N ARG A 144 -6.23 -12.76 13.41
CA ARG A 144 -7.21 -11.92 12.73
C ARG A 144 -6.53 -10.91 11.82
N GLY A 145 -7.26 -10.45 10.80
CA GLY A 145 -6.72 -9.51 9.81
C GLY A 145 -7.78 -8.96 8.86
N LEU A 146 -7.39 -8.72 7.62
CA LEU A 146 -8.17 -8.03 6.59
C LEU A 146 -9.55 -8.65 6.36
N THR A 147 -9.61 -9.97 6.12
CA THR A 147 -10.89 -10.64 5.84
C THR A 147 -11.85 -10.59 7.03
N ASP A 148 -11.35 -10.66 8.25
CA ASP A 148 -12.16 -10.56 9.46
C ASP A 148 -12.67 -9.12 9.65
N LEU A 149 -11.78 -8.13 9.47
CA LEU A 149 -12.13 -6.71 9.54
C LEU A 149 -13.21 -6.31 8.52
N ILE A 150 -13.19 -6.89 7.32
CA ILE A 150 -14.22 -6.61 6.31
C ILE A 150 -15.55 -7.25 6.70
N ARG A 151 -15.55 -8.52 7.12
CA ARG A 151 -16.76 -9.31 7.35
C ARG A 151 -17.48 -8.99 8.66
N ASP A 152 -16.74 -8.63 9.69
CA ASP A 152 -17.28 -8.31 11.01
C ASP A 152 -17.23 -6.80 11.26
N SER A 153 -18.38 -6.15 11.19
CA SER A 153 -18.49 -4.70 11.44
C SER A 153 -18.24 -4.30 12.90
N ALA A 154 -18.35 -5.25 13.83
CA ALA A 154 -18.07 -5.02 15.25
C ALA A 154 -16.59 -5.17 15.60
N LEU A 155 -15.79 -5.81 14.71
CA LEU A 155 -14.36 -6.00 14.93
C LEU A 155 -13.61 -4.68 14.76
N THR A 156 -12.83 -4.30 15.77
CA THR A 156 -11.99 -3.10 15.75
C THR A 156 -10.61 -3.39 15.19
N LEU A 157 -9.90 -2.35 14.73
CA LEU A 157 -8.48 -2.48 14.36
C LEU A 157 -7.64 -3.00 15.53
N GLY A 158 -7.93 -2.55 16.76
CA GLY A 158 -7.22 -3.01 17.96
C GLY A 158 -7.19 -4.53 18.13
N ALA A 159 -8.20 -5.23 17.60
CA ALA A 159 -8.31 -6.69 17.72
C ALA A 159 -7.70 -7.47 16.54
N ALA A 160 -7.24 -6.80 15.48
CA ALA A 160 -6.78 -7.47 14.25
C ALA A 160 -5.51 -6.86 13.65
N ALA A 161 -5.11 -5.66 14.08
CA ALA A 161 -3.88 -5.01 13.66
C ALA A 161 -2.79 -5.14 14.74
N LEU A 162 -1.53 -5.00 14.31
CA LEU A 162 -0.36 -5.02 15.19
C LEU A 162 0.52 -3.81 14.88
N LYS A 163 1.00 -3.09 15.91
CA LYS A 163 1.86 -1.93 15.75
C LYS A 163 3.33 -2.32 15.95
N ALA A 164 4.18 -1.95 15.00
CA ALA A 164 5.62 -2.15 15.16
C ALA A 164 6.17 -1.24 16.27
N ALA A 165 6.86 -1.80 17.25
CA ALA A 165 7.49 -1.03 18.30
C ALA A 165 8.59 -0.12 17.70
N GLY A 166 8.59 1.15 18.09
CA GLY A 166 9.60 2.11 17.63
C GLY A 166 9.46 2.60 16.19
N LEU A 167 8.42 2.16 15.44
CA LEU A 167 8.15 2.60 14.09
C LEU A 167 6.69 3.04 13.91
N PRO A 168 6.40 4.05 13.06
CA PRO A 168 5.03 4.43 12.70
C PRO A 168 4.43 3.44 11.67
N LEU A 169 4.58 2.14 11.90
CA LEU A 169 4.11 1.07 11.03
C LEU A 169 3.06 0.24 11.76
N THR A 170 1.90 0.08 11.14
CA THR A 170 0.82 -0.79 11.60
C THR A 170 0.62 -1.91 10.58
N PHE A 171 0.69 -3.15 11.03
CA PHE A 171 0.52 -4.34 10.21
C PHE A 171 -0.90 -4.89 10.35
N ILE A 172 -1.52 -5.26 9.23
CA ILE A 172 -2.78 -5.98 9.16
C ILE A 172 -2.54 -7.25 8.34
N GLY A 173 -2.64 -8.40 8.96
CA GLY A 173 -2.49 -9.68 8.24
C GLY A 173 -3.70 -9.99 7.35
N GLU A 174 -3.63 -11.13 6.69
CA GLU A 174 -4.65 -11.65 5.77
C GLU A 174 -5.99 -11.90 6.44
N GLY A 175 -5.96 -12.37 7.68
CA GLY A 175 -7.13 -12.78 8.45
C GLY A 175 -7.52 -14.23 8.28
N SER A 176 -8.74 -14.56 8.67
CA SER A 176 -9.29 -15.91 8.61
C SER A 176 -9.51 -16.36 7.17
N LYS A 177 -9.30 -17.64 6.90
CA LYS A 177 -9.63 -18.24 5.59
C LYS A 177 -11.13 -18.11 5.29
N VAL A 178 -11.44 -17.68 4.08
CA VAL A 178 -12.81 -17.52 3.59
C VAL A 178 -13.01 -18.33 2.29
N PRO A 179 -14.20 -18.87 2.03
CA PRO A 179 -14.46 -19.67 0.83
C PRO A 179 -14.28 -18.87 -0.47
N ASN A 180 -14.76 -17.63 -0.49
CA ASN A 180 -14.78 -16.75 -1.66
C ASN A 180 -14.07 -15.42 -1.34
N PRO A 181 -12.72 -15.38 -1.32
CA PRO A 181 -11.99 -14.17 -0.97
C PRO A 181 -12.26 -13.00 -1.92
N THR A 182 -12.42 -13.24 -3.22
CA THR A 182 -12.74 -12.22 -4.20
C THR A 182 -14.04 -11.49 -3.89
N GLU A 183 -15.10 -12.20 -3.47
CA GLU A 183 -16.37 -11.60 -3.08
C GLU A 183 -16.25 -10.75 -1.84
N VAL A 184 -15.49 -11.22 -0.83
CA VAL A 184 -15.23 -10.46 0.40
C VAL A 184 -14.49 -9.18 0.08
N LEU A 185 -13.39 -9.27 -0.68
CA LEU A 185 -12.54 -8.13 -1.03
C LEU A 185 -13.22 -7.14 -2.00
N GLY A 186 -14.16 -7.62 -2.83
CA GLY A 186 -14.96 -6.79 -3.74
C GLY A 186 -16.26 -6.23 -3.14
N SER A 187 -16.58 -6.57 -1.90
CA SER A 187 -17.84 -6.23 -1.25
C SER A 187 -17.98 -4.73 -0.95
N LEU A 188 -19.22 -4.30 -0.68
CA LEU A 188 -19.48 -2.95 -0.19
C LEU A 188 -18.82 -2.69 1.18
N ASP A 189 -18.71 -3.72 2.01
CA ASP A 189 -18.06 -3.61 3.32
C ASP A 189 -16.56 -3.44 3.18
N ALA A 190 -15.91 -4.10 2.20
CA ALA A 190 -14.52 -3.81 1.84
C ALA A 190 -14.33 -2.37 1.39
N LYS A 191 -15.23 -1.85 0.53
CA LYS A 191 -15.19 -0.45 0.10
C LYS A 191 -15.29 0.51 1.28
N ARG A 192 -16.19 0.24 2.23
CA ARG A 192 -16.34 1.05 3.45
C ARG A 192 -15.10 0.97 4.33
N PHE A 193 -14.57 -0.24 4.53
CA PHE A 193 -13.35 -0.44 5.29
C PHE A 193 -12.17 0.35 4.73
N PHE A 194 -11.87 0.22 3.44
CA PHE A 194 -10.76 0.94 2.81
C PHE A 194 -10.97 2.46 2.81
N ALA A 195 -12.20 2.93 2.63
CA ALA A 195 -12.51 4.36 2.73
C ALA A 195 -12.28 4.90 4.14
N SER A 196 -12.73 4.17 5.17
CA SER A 196 -12.53 4.54 6.58
C SER A 196 -11.05 4.50 6.97
N LEU A 197 -10.31 3.49 6.51
CA LEU A 197 -8.88 3.37 6.74
C LEU A 197 -8.10 4.49 6.06
N SER A 198 -8.45 4.84 4.82
CA SER A 198 -7.88 5.97 4.09
C SER A 198 -8.09 7.29 4.83
N ALA A 199 -9.28 7.50 5.39
CA ALA A 199 -9.59 8.70 6.17
C ALA A 199 -8.82 8.73 7.51
N LEU A 200 -8.72 7.59 8.20
CA LEU A 200 -7.95 7.46 9.44
C LEU A 200 -6.46 7.75 9.22
N CYS A 201 -5.92 7.30 8.09
CA CYS A 201 -4.53 7.45 7.68
C CYS A 201 -4.35 8.67 6.76
N ALA A 202 -5.06 9.78 6.99
CA ALA A 202 -5.03 10.94 6.08
C ALA A 202 -3.63 11.54 5.87
N ASP A 203 -2.82 11.53 6.92
CA ASP A 203 -1.43 12.02 6.92
C ASP A 203 -0.41 10.89 6.64
N GLY A 204 -0.86 9.72 6.24
CA GLY A 204 -0.03 8.54 6.02
C GLY A 204 -0.40 7.76 4.78
N LEU A 205 0.10 6.53 4.69
CA LEU A 205 -0.05 5.64 3.55
C LEU A 205 -0.56 4.26 3.95
N VAL A 206 -1.38 3.69 3.09
CA VAL A 206 -1.87 2.31 3.18
C VAL A 206 -1.24 1.52 2.04
N ILE A 207 -0.39 0.56 2.36
CA ILE A 207 0.27 -0.33 1.39
C ILE A 207 -0.41 -1.69 1.47
N VAL A 208 -0.92 -2.17 0.35
CA VAL A 208 -1.62 -3.46 0.24
C VAL A 208 -0.82 -4.38 -0.68
N ASP A 209 -0.30 -5.47 -0.14
CA ASP A 209 0.32 -6.54 -0.93
C ASP A 209 -0.76 -7.46 -1.47
N ALA A 210 -1.02 -7.43 -2.78
CA ALA A 210 -2.06 -8.20 -3.44
C ALA A 210 -1.51 -9.44 -4.15
N PRO A 211 -2.32 -10.45 -4.45
CA PRO A 211 -1.92 -11.59 -5.28
C PRO A 211 -1.44 -11.16 -6.67
N PRO A 212 -0.74 -12.04 -7.42
CA PRO A 212 -0.41 -11.78 -8.82
C PRO A 212 -1.65 -11.75 -9.71
N MET A 213 -1.69 -10.85 -10.69
CA MET A 213 -2.85 -10.64 -11.60
C MET A 213 -3.29 -11.90 -12.34
N LEU A 214 -2.34 -12.67 -12.88
CA LEU A 214 -2.67 -13.87 -13.65
C LEU A 214 -2.95 -15.11 -12.79
N ALA A 215 -2.86 -15.00 -11.47
CA ALA A 215 -3.06 -16.13 -10.57
C ALA A 215 -4.47 -16.17 -9.96
N THR A 216 -5.08 -15.01 -9.74
CA THR A 216 -6.32 -14.89 -8.97
C THR A 216 -7.11 -13.64 -9.34
N THR A 217 -8.39 -13.62 -8.99
CA THR A 217 -9.30 -12.47 -9.21
C THR A 217 -9.35 -11.49 -8.02
N GLU A 218 -8.71 -11.81 -6.90
CA GLU A 218 -8.68 -10.96 -5.69
C GLU A 218 -8.01 -9.63 -5.96
N THR A 219 -6.97 -9.62 -6.79
CA THR A 219 -6.27 -8.39 -7.18
C THR A 219 -7.18 -7.43 -7.92
N ILE A 220 -8.08 -7.93 -8.78
CA ILE A 220 -9.09 -7.13 -9.49
C ILE A 220 -10.02 -6.45 -8.47
N ALA A 221 -10.44 -7.20 -7.44
CA ALA A 221 -11.29 -6.67 -6.39
C ALA A 221 -10.58 -5.57 -5.59
N LEU A 222 -9.31 -5.79 -5.21
CA LEU A 222 -8.50 -4.84 -4.46
C LEU A 222 -8.12 -3.59 -5.26
N ALA A 223 -7.84 -3.72 -6.56
CA ALA A 223 -7.43 -2.61 -7.43
C ALA A 223 -8.47 -1.48 -7.50
N ARG A 224 -9.76 -1.82 -7.29
CA ARG A 224 -10.86 -0.84 -7.23
C ARG A 224 -10.83 0.06 -6.00
N HIS A 225 -10.11 -0.34 -4.96
CA HIS A 225 -9.95 0.44 -3.73
C HIS A 225 -8.68 1.28 -3.74
N ALA A 226 -7.71 0.94 -4.60
CA ALA A 226 -6.41 1.60 -4.68
C ALA A 226 -6.49 2.97 -5.38
N ASP A 227 -5.64 3.88 -4.95
CA ASP A 227 -5.44 5.18 -5.58
C ASP A 227 -4.27 5.17 -6.55
N GLU A 228 -3.30 4.27 -6.33
CA GLU A 228 -2.16 3.99 -7.19
C GLU A 228 -1.85 2.49 -7.13
N VAL A 229 -1.47 1.91 -8.26
CA VAL A 229 -1.01 0.53 -8.32
C VAL A 229 0.46 0.50 -8.74
N ILE A 230 1.29 -0.17 -7.95
CA ILE A 230 2.66 -0.51 -8.32
C ILE A 230 2.64 -1.94 -8.87
N PHE A 231 2.87 -2.04 -10.16
CA PHE A 231 2.93 -3.31 -10.86
C PHE A 231 4.37 -3.78 -10.95
N VAL A 232 4.72 -4.80 -10.17
CA VAL A 232 6.08 -5.34 -10.07
C VAL A 232 6.32 -6.35 -11.18
N VAL A 233 7.41 -6.18 -11.90
CA VAL A 233 7.85 -7.04 -13.01
C VAL A 233 9.25 -7.54 -12.70
N GLU A 234 9.48 -8.85 -12.82
CA GLU A 234 10.83 -9.42 -12.72
C GLU A 234 11.60 -9.18 -14.03
N ALA A 235 12.74 -8.49 -13.91
CA ALA A 235 13.60 -8.21 -15.05
C ALA A 235 14.09 -9.50 -15.70
N ASP A 236 14.23 -9.50 -17.02
CA ASP A 236 14.76 -10.60 -17.84
C ASP A 236 14.05 -11.95 -17.68
N SER A 237 12.92 -12.01 -16.94
CA SER A 237 12.19 -13.25 -16.62
C SER A 237 10.73 -13.21 -17.08
N THR A 238 10.03 -12.10 -16.86
CA THR A 238 8.60 -12.01 -17.18
C THR A 238 8.37 -11.71 -18.66
N PRO A 239 7.64 -12.59 -19.41
CA PRO A 239 7.36 -12.35 -20.83
C PRO A 239 6.52 -11.08 -21.04
N GLN A 240 6.89 -10.28 -22.02
CA GLN A 240 6.18 -9.03 -22.36
C GLN A 240 4.71 -9.24 -22.65
N SER A 241 4.34 -10.35 -23.31
CA SER A 241 2.94 -10.68 -23.59
C SER A 241 2.12 -10.91 -22.34
N ALA A 242 2.72 -11.54 -21.29
CA ALA A 242 2.06 -11.75 -20.02
C ALA A 242 1.89 -10.43 -19.25
N ILE A 243 2.89 -9.54 -19.32
CA ILE A 243 2.81 -8.19 -18.74
C ILE A 243 1.69 -7.41 -19.42
N ALA A 244 1.65 -7.40 -20.76
CA ALA A 244 0.64 -6.68 -21.52
C ALA A 244 -0.77 -7.16 -21.15
N SER A 245 -1.02 -8.48 -21.17
CA SER A 245 -2.32 -9.05 -20.81
C SER A 245 -2.78 -8.66 -19.41
N ALA A 246 -1.88 -8.71 -18.42
CA ALA A 246 -2.21 -8.33 -17.05
C ALA A 246 -2.44 -6.81 -16.89
N LEU A 247 -1.69 -5.98 -17.61
CA LEU A 247 -1.85 -4.54 -17.61
C LEU A 247 -3.13 -4.08 -18.30
N ASP A 248 -3.50 -4.69 -19.41
CA ASP A 248 -4.74 -4.34 -20.13
C ASP A 248 -5.95 -4.50 -19.19
N GLU A 249 -6.05 -5.63 -18.49
CA GLU A 249 -7.11 -5.85 -17.50
C GLU A 249 -7.05 -4.88 -16.32
N LEU A 250 -5.85 -4.61 -15.80
CA LEU A 250 -5.67 -3.73 -14.66
C LEU A 250 -6.00 -2.27 -14.99
N LEU A 251 -5.60 -1.77 -16.18
CA LEU A 251 -5.81 -0.41 -16.62
C LEU A 251 -7.29 -0.07 -16.87
N GLU A 252 -8.12 -1.06 -17.22
CA GLU A 252 -9.58 -0.90 -17.29
C GLU A 252 -10.19 -0.58 -15.92
N LEU A 253 -9.57 -1.07 -14.84
CA LEU A 253 -10.07 -0.91 -13.47
C LEU A 253 -9.47 0.30 -12.77
N ASN A 254 -8.18 0.54 -12.98
CA ASN A 254 -7.43 1.61 -12.35
C ASN A 254 -6.39 2.20 -13.32
N PRO A 255 -6.58 3.45 -13.78
CA PRO A 255 -5.65 4.09 -14.72
C PRO A 255 -4.34 4.54 -14.07
N ASN A 256 -4.26 4.52 -12.74
CA ASN A 256 -3.09 4.98 -12.01
C ASN A 256 -2.14 3.79 -11.73
N VAL A 257 -1.46 3.33 -12.75
CA VAL A 257 -0.49 2.23 -12.66
C VAL A 257 0.93 2.73 -12.88
N SER A 258 1.85 2.27 -12.05
CA SER A 258 3.30 2.46 -12.19
C SER A 258 3.98 1.11 -12.32
N LEU A 259 4.84 0.95 -13.32
CA LEU A 259 5.69 -0.24 -13.45
C LEU A 259 6.94 -0.11 -12.57
N LEU A 260 7.27 -1.18 -11.86
CA LEU A 260 8.49 -1.32 -11.09
C LEU A 260 9.24 -2.56 -11.54
N LEU A 261 10.43 -2.37 -12.09
CA LEU A 261 11.30 -3.45 -12.47
C LEU A 261 12.08 -3.92 -11.25
N ASN A 262 11.97 -5.21 -10.94
CA ASN A 262 12.61 -5.84 -9.78
C ASN A 262 13.66 -6.86 -10.25
N ARG A 263 14.64 -7.17 -9.39
CA ARG A 263 15.73 -8.10 -9.67
C ARG A 263 16.59 -7.71 -10.88
N CYS A 264 16.73 -6.41 -11.13
CA CYS A 264 17.61 -5.92 -12.16
C CYS A 264 19.06 -6.27 -11.83
N LEU A 265 19.74 -6.96 -12.73
CA LEU A 265 21.19 -7.10 -12.67
C LEU A 265 21.82 -5.79 -13.16
N VAL A 266 22.20 -4.92 -12.23
CA VAL A 266 22.96 -3.72 -12.57
C VAL A 266 24.44 -4.11 -12.62
N PRO A 267 25.13 -4.02 -13.78
CA PRO A 267 26.56 -4.26 -13.83
C PRO A 267 27.29 -3.30 -12.88
N ALA A 268 28.24 -3.83 -12.11
CA ALA A 268 29.11 -3.00 -11.28
C ALA A 268 29.81 -1.96 -12.16
N GLY A 269 29.45 -0.66 -12.05
CA GLY A 269 29.95 0.43 -12.90
C GLY A 269 28.93 1.04 -13.86
N GLY A 270 27.68 0.61 -13.86
CA GLY A 270 26.63 1.17 -14.75
C GLY A 270 26.30 2.62 -14.40
N SER A 271 26.20 3.46 -15.44
CA SER A 271 26.15 4.92 -15.42
C SER A 271 24.99 5.57 -14.63
N HIS A 272 24.00 4.84 -14.20
CA HIS A 272 22.89 5.37 -13.41
C HIS A 272 23.31 5.70 -11.96
N TYR A 273 24.24 4.94 -11.37
CA TYR A 273 24.81 5.24 -10.05
C TYR A 273 25.71 6.48 -10.07
N ALA A 274 26.58 6.61 -11.09
CA ALA A 274 27.47 7.75 -11.22
C ALA A 274 26.70 9.09 -11.45
N ALA A 275 25.56 9.05 -12.13
CA ALA A 275 24.73 10.23 -12.32
C ALA A 275 24.06 10.70 -11.02
N TYR A 276 23.65 9.78 -10.13
CA TYR A 276 23.05 10.13 -8.83
C TYR A 276 24.08 10.69 -7.85
N GLU A 277 25.27 10.10 -7.75
CA GLU A 277 26.37 10.65 -6.93
C GLU A 277 26.80 12.05 -7.41
N TYR A 278 26.78 12.29 -8.72
CA TYR A 278 27.12 13.58 -9.29
C TYR A 278 26.09 14.66 -8.92
N TYR A 279 24.80 14.32 -8.87
CA TYR A 279 23.73 15.24 -8.46
C TYR A 279 23.72 15.53 -6.96
N GLU A 280 23.99 14.54 -6.10
CA GLU A 280 24.10 14.78 -4.65
C GLU A 280 25.33 15.62 -4.28
N LYS A 281 26.47 15.42 -4.93
CA LYS A 281 27.66 16.24 -4.72
C LYS A 281 27.46 17.71 -5.12
N ARG A 282 26.69 18.00 -6.17
CA ARG A 282 26.40 19.39 -6.58
C ARG A 282 25.39 20.09 -5.69
N SER A 283 24.43 19.39 -5.11
CA SER A 283 23.48 19.99 -4.15
C SER A 283 24.08 20.21 -2.75
N GLY A 284 25.21 19.58 -2.42
CA GLY A 284 25.98 19.83 -1.19
C GLY A 284 26.97 20.98 -1.33
N ASP A 285 27.46 21.29 -2.53
CA ASP A 285 28.48 22.30 -2.78
C ASP A 285 27.91 23.72 -2.95
N ASP A 286 26.64 23.84 -3.34
CA ASP A 286 25.95 25.14 -3.46
C ASP A 286 25.60 25.79 -2.09
N GLY A 287 25.79 25.06 -0.98
CA GLY A 287 25.60 25.58 0.39
C GLY A 287 26.81 26.35 0.96
N ASP A 288 28.00 26.16 0.40
CA ASP A 288 29.25 26.69 1.01
C ASP A 288 29.84 27.92 0.30
N LEU A 289 29.22 28.41 -0.78
CA LEU A 289 29.68 29.57 -1.52
C LEU A 289 29.04 30.92 -1.10
N ALA A 290 28.14 30.93 -0.12
CA ALA A 290 27.44 32.16 0.30
C ALA A 290 28.08 32.90 1.52
N VAL A 291 29.24 32.51 2.01
CA VAL A 291 29.87 33.14 3.22
C VAL A 291 31.31 33.66 2.99
N ARG A 292 31.72 33.90 1.75
CA ARG A 292 33.02 34.60 1.53
C ARG A 292 32.83 35.75 0.55
N ASP A 293 32.20 36.82 0.99
CA ASP A 293 32.52 38.19 0.55
C ASP A 293 31.83 39.23 1.42
N LYS A 294 32.49 39.63 2.47
CA LYS A 294 32.45 40.95 3.14
C LYS A 294 33.45 40.97 4.31
N GLY A 295 34.65 41.33 4.02
CA GLY A 295 35.62 41.72 4.99
C GLY A 295 36.50 42.82 4.35
#